data_570ec59e7007488f5e506f99306247c9
#
_entry.id   570ec59e7007488f5e506f99306247c9
#
_cell.length_a   1.000
_cell.length_b   1.000
_cell.length_c   1.000
_cell.angle_alpha   90.00
_cell.angle_beta   90.00
_cell.angle_gamma   90.00
#
_symmetry.space_group_name_H-M   'P 1'
#
loop_
_entity.id
_entity.type
_entity.pdbx_description
1 polymer ?
#
loop_
_entity_poly.entity_id
_entity_poly.type
_entity_poly.pdbx_seq_one_letter_code
_entity_poly.pdbx_strand_id
1 'polypeptide(L)'
;MESASDGGRPRIRNLRCRRGLMPSAGAKIWDENGEVVIGSDEGTKKALGALDTMNTEGLLLKTTIMEPALYDAINKKQVATFCIGAFWDEFMRKNCEATKGDWRVMSAPEFEGVNKAGAPVSQYMGIIEKGDNPYSELFRMMWYDFTFDGAAKEEWVKSMEEQNAPYSNPVSKELLQSDFWKEPSDFYGGMSFREMEGKCLENGAENLVVTPQDAEADEIISAELENYVAGNQTMDEAIANMDKNLKAKIGKAEIVK
;
A
#
# COMPACT_ATOMS: atom_id res chain seq x y z
N MET A 1 9.53 27.74 -13.52
CA MET A 1 10.18 26.97 -12.43
C MET A 1 10.46 25.61 -12.99
N GLU A 2 11.68 25.42 -13.46
CA GLU A 2 12.14 24.16 -14.05
C GLU A 2 12.28 23.12 -12.94
N SER A 3 11.57 22.01 -13.07
CA SER A 3 11.78 20.84 -12.21
C SER A 3 13.09 20.19 -12.64
N ALA A 4 14.08 20.18 -11.78
CA ALA A 4 15.31 19.46 -11.96
C ALA A 4 15.01 18.00 -12.29
N SER A 5 15.38 17.55 -13.49
CA SER A 5 15.41 16.16 -13.90
C SER A 5 16.46 15.43 -13.08
N ASP A 6 16.00 14.70 -12.06
CA ASP A 6 16.84 13.80 -11.28
C ASP A 6 17.14 12.58 -12.17
N GLY A 7 18.41 12.47 -12.55
CA GLY A 7 18.88 11.53 -13.58
C GLY A 7 18.46 10.08 -13.30
N GLY A 8 17.59 9.60 -14.15
CA GLY A 8 17.32 8.22 -14.58
C GLY A 8 17.62 7.00 -13.70
N ARG A 9 17.64 7.12 -12.38
CA ARG A 9 17.73 5.96 -11.49
C ARG A 9 16.34 5.35 -11.31
N PRO A 10 16.17 4.06 -11.51
CA PRO A 10 14.90 3.39 -11.24
C PRO A 10 14.59 3.54 -9.74
N ARG A 11 13.69 4.44 -9.41
CA ARG A 11 13.25 4.65 -8.02
C ARG A 11 12.35 3.49 -7.65
N ILE A 12 12.87 2.55 -6.84
CA ILE A 12 12.10 1.47 -6.22
C ILE A 12 11.27 2.01 -5.03
N ARG A 13 10.88 3.25 -5.05
CA ARG A 13 9.92 3.83 -4.10
C ARG A 13 8.62 3.01 -3.97
N ASN A 14 8.45 2.02 -4.83
CA ASN A 14 7.22 1.24 -4.96
C ASN A 14 7.32 -0.24 -4.62
N LEU A 15 8.48 -0.73 -4.22
CA LEU A 15 8.47 -1.90 -3.36
C LEU A 15 7.93 -1.40 -2.01
N ARG A 16 6.64 -1.36 -1.85
CA ARG A 16 5.99 -1.03 -0.56
C ARG A 16 6.34 -2.09 0.48
N CYS A 17 7.63 -2.42 0.57
CA CYS A 17 8.16 -3.41 1.49
C CYS A 17 7.69 -3.10 2.89
N ARG A 18 7.77 -1.83 3.31
CA ARG A 18 7.33 -1.43 4.64
C ARG A 18 5.83 -1.56 4.87
N ARG A 19 5.00 -1.27 3.87
CA ARG A 19 3.53 -1.28 4.02
C ARG A 19 2.84 -2.54 3.48
N GLY A 20 3.59 -3.43 2.90
CA GLY A 20 3.11 -4.68 2.32
C GLY A 20 3.90 -5.87 2.83
N LEU A 21 5.05 -6.15 2.21
CA LEU A 21 5.84 -7.35 2.46
C LEU A 21 6.32 -7.48 3.91
N MET A 22 6.86 -6.40 4.49
CA MET A 22 7.35 -6.42 5.87
C MET A 22 6.23 -6.70 6.89
N PRO A 23 5.09 -6.00 6.87
CA PRO A 23 3.97 -6.33 7.77
C PRO A 23 3.44 -7.74 7.58
N SER A 24 3.36 -8.24 6.34
CA SER A 24 2.94 -9.62 6.06
C SER A 24 3.87 -10.66 6.66
N ALA A 25 5.12 -10.32 6.90
CA ALA A 25 6.11 -11.17 7.58
C ALA A 25 6.20 -10.91 9.09
N GLY A 26 5.36 -10.03 9.64
CA GLY A 26 5.43 -9.62 11.04
C GLY A 26 6.67 -8.79 11.39
N ALA A 27 7.29 -8.13 10.39
CA ALA A 27 8.49 -7.34 10.56
C ALA A 27 8.26 -6.10 11.43
N LYS A 28 9.27 -5.76 12.23
CA LYS A 28 9.25 -4.61 13.12
C LYS A 28 10.45 -3.69 12.87
N ILE A 29 10.18 -2.41 12.77
CA ILE A 29 11.23 -1.38 12.78
C ILE A 29 11.57 -1.02 14.22
N TRP A 30 10.54 -0.89 15.04
CA TRP A 30 10.59 -0.49 16.44
C TRP A 30 10.05 -1.60 17.33
N ASP A 31 10.62 -1.75 18.51
CA ASP A 31 10.02 -2.55 19.58
C ASP A 31 8.92 -1.77 20.32
N GLU A 32 8.35 -2.37 21.35
CA GLU A 32 7.31 -1.77 22.19
C GLU A 32 7.77 -0.53 22.97
N ASN A 33 9.07 -0.35 23.12
CA ASN A 33 9.71 0.78 23.77
C ASN A 33 10.16 1.86 22.78
N GLY A 34 9.98 1.63 21.47
CA GLY A 34 10.41 2.51 20.40
C GLY A 34 11.90 2.37 20.01
N GLU A 35 12.59 1.37 20.52
CA GLU A 35 13.97 1.08 20.13
C GLU A 35 14.04 0.45 18.73
N VAL A 36 15.09 0.79 17.97
CA VAL A 36 15.30 0.25 16.62
C VAL A 36 15.68 -1.23 16.69
N VAL A 37 14.88 -2.09 16.08
CA VAL A 37 15.10 -3.55 16.05
C VAL A 37 15.22 -4.15 14.66
N ILE A 38 15.08 -3.37 13.60
CA ILE A 38 15.02 -3.83 12.20
C ILE A 38 16.20 -4.77 11.82
N GLY A 39 17.40 -4.52 12.34
CA GLY A 39 18.58 -5.32 12.05
C GLY A 39 18.57 -6.72 12.68
N SER A 40 17.84 -6.90 13.77
CA SER A 40 17.74 -8.18 14.50
C SER A 40 16.40 -8.87 14.32
N ASP A 41 15.41 -8.18 13.77
CA ASP A 41 14.04 -8.67 13.63
C ASP A 41 13.92 -9.79 12.60
N GLU A 42 13.38 -10.94 13.01
CA GLU A 42 13.22 -12.10 12.13
C GLU A 42 12.18 -11.89 11.03
N GLY A 43 11.12 -11.11 11.29
CA GLY A 43 10.13 -10.75 10.28
C GLY A 43 10.77 -9.91 9.15
N THR A 44 11.64 -8.98 9.50
CA THR A 44 12.42 -8.19 8.53
C THR A 44 13.30 -9.08 7.67
N LYS A 45 14.03 -10.01 8.28
CA LYS A 45 14.89 -10.95 7.53
C LYS A 45 14.07 -11.84 6.59
N LYS A 46 12.91 -12.34 7.02
CA LYS A 46 12.00 -13.14 6.18
C LYS A 46 11.50 -12.32 4.99
N ALA A 47 10.99 -11.11 5.23
CA ALA A 47 10.46 -10.25 4.18
C ALA A 47 11.53 -9.85 3.15
N LEU A 48 12.67 -9.36 3.63
CA LEU A 48 13.74 -8.90 2.75
C LEU A 48 14.49 -10.06 2.09
N GLY A 49 14.56 -11.23 2.74
CA GLY A 49 15.08 -12.46 2.11
C GLY A 49 14.20 -12.94 0.94
N ALA A 50 12.87 -12.83 1.06
CA ALA A 50 11.98 -13.12 -0.07
C ALA A 50 12.19 -12.12 -1.21
N LEU A 51 12.38 -10.84 -0.90
CA LEU A 51 12.71 -9.82 -1.90
C LEU A 51 14.05 -10.10 -2.58
N ASP A 52 15.06 -10.49 -1.80
CA ASP A 52 16.38 -10.85 -2.32
C ASP A 52 16.31 -12.03 -3.29
N THR A 53 15.57 -13.07 -2.94
CA THR A 53 15.31 -14.20 -3.83
C THR A 53 14.65 -13.75 -5.13
N MET A 54 13.58 -12.96 -5.06
CA MET A 54 12.92 -12.46 -6.26
C MET A 54 13.84 -11.59 -7.13
N ASN A 55 14.71 -10.79 -6.53
CA ASN A 55 15.64 -9.94 -7.27
C ASN A 55 16.76 -10.74 -7.92
N THR A 56 17.35 -11.69 -7.21
CA THR A 56 18.47 -12.52 -7.70
C THR A 56 18.05 -13.51 -8.77
N GLU A 57 16.82 -14.01 -8.69
CA GLU A 57 16.22 -14.87 -9.71
C GLU A 57 15.67 -14.11 -10.92
N GLY A 58 15.76 -12.76 -10.93
CA GLY A 58 15.28 -11.94 -12.04
C GLY A 58 13.76 -11.87 -12.16
N LEU A 59 13.03 -12.11 -11.06
CA LEU A 59 11.56 -12.13 -11.02
C LEU A 59 10.95 -10.75 -10.81
N LEU A 60 11.77 -9.73 -10.53
CA LEU A 60 11.29 -8.36 -10.29
C LEU A 60 11.31 -7.52 -11.57
N LEU A 61 10.17 -6.98 -11.93
CA LEU A 61 10.10 -5.90 -12.91
C LEU A 61 10.52 -4.58 -12.22
N LYS A 62 11.69 -4.06 -12.60
CA LYS A 62 12.27 -2.84 -12.04
C LYS A 62 11.67 -1.60 -12.71
N THR A 63 10.44 -1.25 -12.33
CA THR A 63 9.73 -0.08 -12.83
C THR A 63 8.96 0.62 -11.72
N THR A 64 8.52 1.84 -11.98
CA THR A 64 7.74 2.65 -11.04
C THR A 64 6.25 2.44 -11.28
N ILE A 65 5.43 2.39 -10.23
CA ILE A 65 3.96 2.33 -10.37
C ILE A 65 3.44 3.64 -10.99
N MET A 66 2.29 3.54 -11.66
CA MET A 66 1.64 4.65 -12.37
C MET A 66 2.46 5.23 -13.55
N GLU A 67 3.56 4.60 -13.92
CA GLU A 67 4.33 4.99 -15.08
C GLU A 67 3.87 4.23 -16.33
N PRO A 68 3.91 4.85 -17.52
CA PRO A 68 3.52 4.20 -18.78
C PRO A 68 4.23 2.87 -19.02
N ALA A 69 5.50 2.77 -18.62
CA ALA A 69 6.29 1.55 -18.77
C ALA A 69 5.72 0.34 -18.02
N LEU A 70 5.08 0.56 -16.85
CA LEU A 70 4.42 -0.53 -16.13
C LEU A 70 3.17 -1.01 -16.87
N TYR A 71 2.32 -0.09 -17.33
CA TYR A 71 1.11 -0.46 -18.08
C TYR A 71 1.46 -1.17 -19.38
N ASP A 72 2.50 -0.73 -20.08
CA ASP A 72 3.02 -1.40 -21.29
C ASP A 72 3.49 -2.83 -20.98
N ALA A 73 4.24 -3.05 -19.90
CA ALA A 73 4.67 -4.37 -19.47
C ALA A 73 3.49 -5.28 -19.08
N ILE A 74 2.47 -4.73 -18.41
CA ILE A 74 1.25 -5.46 -18.07
C ILE A 74 0.51 -5.88 -19.35
N ASN A 75 0.27 -4.94 -20.28
CA ASN A 75 -0.41 -5.21 -21.54
C ASN A 75 0.34 -6.22 -22.42
N LYS A 76 1.66 -6.28 -22.30
CA LYS A 76 2.51 -7.28 -22.96
C LYS A 76 2.61 -8.60 -22.21
N LYS A 77 1.86 -8.76 -21.11
CA LYS A 77 1.86 -9.97 -20.26
C LYS A 77 3.23 -10.33 -19.68
N GLN A 78 4.05 -9.32 -19.38
CA GLN A 78 5.36 -9.47 -18.75
C GLN A 78 5.28 -9.47 -17.22
N VAL A 79 4.12 -9.11 -16.65
CA VAL A 79 3.85 -9.09 -15.21
C VAL A 79 2.86 -10.19 -14.90
N ALA A 80 3.27 -11.17 -14.11
CA ALA A 80 2.42 -12.28 -13.70
C ALA A 80 1.60 -11.98 -12.44
N THR A 81 2.17 -11.21 -11.51
CA THR A 81 1.52 -10.86 -10.23
C THR A 81 2.11 -9.58 -9.66
N PHE A 82 1.33 -8.91 -8.83
CA PHE A 82 1.80 -7.82 -7.98
C PHE A 82 0.92 -7.70 -6.73
N CYS A 83 1.53 -7.27 -5.64
CA CYS A 83 0.84 -7.01 -4.39
C CYS A 83 0.69 -5.50 -4.21
N ILE A 84 -0.55 -5.01 -4.24
CA ILE A 84 -0.85 -3.59 -4.22
C ILE A 84 -2.23 -3.36 -3.58
N GLY A 85 -2.51 -2.14 -3.13
CA GLY A 85 -3.81 -1.78 -2.58
C GLY A 85 -4.93 -1.74 -3.62
N ALA A 86 -6.16 -1.85 -3.15
CA ALA A 86 -7.36 -1.92 -3.97
C ALA A 86 -7.56 -0.73 -4.92
N PHE A 87 -7.00 0.44 -4.61
CA PHE A 87 -7.02 1.60 -5.51
C PHE A 87 -6.45 1.30 -6.91
N TRP A 88 -5.67 0.24 -7.05
CA TRP A 88 -5.05 -0.15 -8.32
C TRP A 88 -6.06 -0.69 -9.35
N ASP A 89 -7.22 -1.15 -8.92
CA ASP A 89 -8.29 -1.65 -9.78
C ASP A 89 -8.66 -0.64 -10.88
N GLU A 90 -8.84 0.62 -10.51
CA GLU A 90 -9.16 1.68 -11.46
C GLU A 90 -8.07 1.85 -12.52
N PHE A 91 -6.81 1.88 -12.09
CA PHE A 91 -5.67 2.04 -13.01
C PHE A 91 -5.54 0.86 -13.96
N MET A 92 -5.80 -0.36 -13.48
CA MET A 92 -5.81 -1.57 -14.31
C MET A 92 -6.89 -1.50 -15.38
N ARG A 93 -8.11 -1.18 -15.01
CA ARG A 93 -9.23 -1.09 -15.97
C ARG A 93 -9.01 -0.01 -17.00
N LYS A 94 -8.46 1.15 -16.60
CA LYS A 94 -8.23 2.28 -17.52
C LYS A 94 -7.06 2.06 -18.47
N ASN A 95 -6.00 1.37 -18.03
CA ASN A 95 -4.74 1.35 -18.76
C ASN A 95 -4.33 -0.03 -19.26
N CYS A 96 -5.01 -1.11 -18.83
CA CYS A 96 -4.61 -2.49 -19.11
C CYS A 96 -5.73 -3.32 -19.75
N GLU A 97 -6.58 -2.70 -20.56
CA GLU A 97 -7.73 -3.33 -21.22
C GLU A 97 -7.33 -4.57 -22.06
N ALA A 98 -6.12 -4.60 -22.63
CA ALA A 98 -5.63 -5.74 -23.38
C ALA A 98 -5.48 -7.03 -22.55
N THR A 99 -5.54 -6.92 -21.22
CA THR A 99 -5.45 -8.05 -20.29
C THR A 99 -6.76 -8.34 -19.56
N LYS A 100 -7.87 -7.74 -20.01
CA LYS A 100 -9.21 -7.99 -19.47
C LYS A 100 -9.51 -9.48 -19.47
N GLY A 101 -9.96 -10.01 -18.34
CA GLY A 101 -10.29 -11.42 -18.17
C GLY A 101 -9.12 -12.33 -17.76
N ASP A 102 -7.87 -11.89 -17.90
CA ASP A 102 -6.68 -12.67 -17.54
C ASP A 102 -6.40 -12.63 -16.03
N TRP A 103 -6.78 -11.56 -15.36
CA TRP A 103 -6.45 -11.33 -13.96
C TRP A 103 -7.36 -12.07 -12.97
N ARG A 104 -6.80 -12.37 -11.81
CA ARG A 104 -7.53 -12.89 -10.65
C ARG A 104 -7.08 -12.13 -9.42
N VAL A 105 -7.96 -12.02 -8.43
CA VAL A 105 -7.70 -11.33 -7.17
C VAL A 105 -7.65 -12.35 -6.05
N MET A 106 -6.68 -12.20 -5.18
CA MET A 106 -6.52 -13.03 -3.98
C MET A 106 -5.98 -12.17 -2.84
N SER A 107 -6.11 -12.65 -1.61
CA SER A 107 -5.43 -12.04 -0.48
C SER A 107 -3.91 -12.05 -0.69
N ALA A 108 -3.21 -11.12 -0.04
CA ALA A 108 -1.75 -11.12 -0.07
C ALA A 108 -1.21 -12.46 0.48
N PRO A 109 -0.09 -12.97 -0.07
CA PRO A 109 0.55 -14.16 0.46
C PRO A 109 0.93 -13.98 1.93
N GLU A 110 0.76 -15.04 2.70
CA GLU A 110 1.11 -15.08 4.12
C GLU A 110 2.47 -15.74 4.31
N PHE A 111 3.23 -15.28 5.28
CA PHE A 111 4.42 -15.95 5.74
C PHE A 111 4.06 -16.96 6.83
N GLU A 112 4.73 -18.10 6.84
CA GLU A 112 4.51 -19.15 7.84
C GLU A 112 4.64 -18.60 9.27
N GLY A 113 3.61 -18.85 10.09
CA GLY A 113 3.54 -18.39 11.47
C GLY A 113 3.05 -16.93 11.64
N VAL A 114 2.65 -16.27 10.56
CA VAL A 114 2.08 -14.93 10.59
C VAL A 114 0.68 -14.98 9.98
N ASN A 115 -0.35 -14.84 10.79
CA ASN A 115 -1.76 -15.02 10.38
C ASN A 115 -2.39 -13.76 9.76
N LYS A 116 -1.60 -12.83 9.24
CA LYS A 116 -2.14 -11.53 8.82
C LYS A 116 -1.46 -11.04 7.56
N ALA A 117 -2.14 -11.24 6.46
CA ALA A 117 -1.69 -10.75 5.16
C ALA A 117 -2.16 -9.30 4.94
N GLY A 118 -1.21 -8.43 4.71
CA GLY A 118 -1.44 -7.03 4.36
C GLY A 118 -1.60 -6.10 5.55
N ALA A 119 -1.32 -4.84 5.33
CA ALA A 119 -1.52 -3.78 6.30
C ALA A 119 -2.74 -2.95 5.91
N PRO A 120 -3.68 -2.68 6.80
CA PRO A 120 -4.75 -1.74 6.53
C PRO A 120 -4.13 -0.37 6.27
N VAL A 121 -4.54 0.25 5.18
CA VAL A 121 -4.19 1.64 4.90
C VAL A 121 -5.42 2.48 5.15
N SER A 122 -5.40 3.28 6.20
CA SER A 122 -6.44 4.26 6.46
C SER A 122 -6.09 5.57 5.73
N GLN A 123 -7.10 6.15 5.10
CA GLN A 123 -7.00 7.51 4.60
C GLN A 123 -7.72 8.43 5.59
N TYR A 124 -7.08 9.56 5.87
CA TYR A 124 -7.63 10.58 6.75
C TYR A 124 -7.83 11.85 5.94
N MET A 125 -8.95 12.50 6.16
CA MET A 125 -9.16 13.84 5.65
C MET A 125 -9.06 14.83 6.81
N GLY A 126 -8.18 15.80 6.66
CA GLY A 126 -8.02 16.90 7.60
C GLY A 126 -8.55 18.21 7.00
N ILE A 127 -9.23 18.99 7.81
CA ILE A 127 -9.59 20.36 7.46
C ILE A 127 -8.55 21.27 8.09
N ILE A 128 -7.86 22.04 7.24
CA ILE A 128 -6.88 23.02 7.71
C ILE A 128 -7.64 24.30 8.10
N GLU A 129 -7.72 24.56 9.39
CA GLU A 129 -8.29 25.80 9.91
C GLU A 129 -7.22 26.88 10.00
N LYS A 130 -7.43 27.97 9.24
CA LYS A 130 -6.64 29.20 9.38
C LYS A 130 -7.54 30.27 9.98
N GLY A 131 -7.36 30.52 11.28
CA GLY A 131 -8.18 31.46 12.03
C GLY A 131 -9.63 30.98 12.21
N ASP A 132 -10.52 31.89 12.54
CA ASP A 132 -11.94 31.59 12.73
C ASP A 132 -12.62 31.42 11.35
N ASN A 133 -12.58 30.21 10.81
CA ASN A 133 -13.31 29.88 9.58
C ASN A 133 -14.68 29.28 9.92
N PRO A 134 -15.79 30.03 9.77
CA PRO A 134 -17.12 29.54 10.14
C PRO A 134 -17.62 28.39 9.25
N TYR A 135 -16.93 28.10 8.14
CA TYR A 135 -17.32 27.06 7.18
C TYR A 135 -16.64 25.70 7.45
N SER A 136 -15.66 25.63 8.34
CA SER A 136 -14.97 24.37 8.64
C SER A 136 -15.91 23.30 9.17
N GLU A 137 -16.80 23.67 10.08
CA GLU A 137 -17.82 22.77 10.63
C GLU A 137 -18.84 22.36 9.57
N LEU A 138 -19.33 23.33 8.79
CA LEU A 138 -20.27 23.04 7.69
C LEU A 138 -19.65 22.05 6.69
N PHE A 139 -18.39 22.24 6.30
CA PHE A 139 -17.71 21.34 5.39
C PHE A 139 -17.58 19.93 5.98
N ARG A 140 -17.24 19.80 7.27
CA ARG A 140 -17.16 18.52 7.97
C ARG A 140 -18.50 17.79 7.99
N MET A 141 -19.58 18.51 8.29
CA MET A 141 -20.95 17.96 8.26
C MET A 141 -21.34 17.50 6.85
N MET A 142 -21.11 18.32 5.84
CA MET A 142 -21.40 17.98 4.44
C MET A 142 -20.62 16.74 3.99
N TRP A 143 -19.34 16.65 4.36
CA TRP A 143 -18.52 15.49 4.01
C TRP A 143 -18.99 14.21 4.72
N TYR A 144 -19.36 14.33 6.00
CA TYR A 144 -19.93 13.22 6.76
C TYR A 144 -21.23 12.72 6.14
N ASP A 145 -22.14 13.63 5.82
CA ASP A 145 -23.40 13.34 5.15
C ASP A 145 -23.21 12.63 3.81
N PHE A 146 -22.22 13.07 3.05
CA PHE A 146 -21.94 12.51 1.73
C PHE A 146 -21.31 11.12 1.81
N THR A 147 -20.38 10.88 2.74
CA THR A 147 -19.56 9.68 2.72
C THR A 147 -19.97 8.58 3.69
N PHE A 148 -20.63 8.93 4.81
CA PHE A 148 -20.85 7.95 5.88
C PHE A 148 -22.30 7.62 6.17
N ASP A 149 -23.12 8.57 6.51
CA ASP A 149 -24.48 8.28 7.00
C ASP A 149 -25.50 9.40 6.74
N GLY A 150 -25.26 10.27 5.80
CA GLY A 150 -26.15 11.36 5.49
C GLY A 150 -27.09 11.10 4.32
N ALA A 151 -27.93 12.08 4.03
CA ALA A 151 -28.88 12.03 2.91
C ALA A 151 -28.20 11.93 1.54
N ALA A 152 -26.96 12.37 1.42
CA ALA A 152 -26.18 12.31 0.18
C ALA A 152 -25.47 10.94 -0.03
N LYS A 153 -25.53 10.03 0.93
CA LYS A 153 -24.88 8.70 0.83
C LYS A 153 -25.37 7.90 -0.37
N GLU A 154 -26.67 7.93 -0.65
CA GLU A 154 -27.27 7.22 -1.79
C GLU A 154 -26.73 7.75 -3.13
N GLU A 155 -26.57 9.06 -3.25
CA GLU A 155 -25.97 9.68 -4.44
C GLU A 155 -24.50 9.31 -4.61
N TRP A 156 -23.76 9.21 -3.51
CA TRP A 156 -22.37 8.76 -3.55
C TRP A 156 -22.25 7.31 -4.00
N VAL A 157 -23.07 6.39 -3.45
CA VAL A 157 -23.13 4.98 -3.86
C VAL A 157 -23.46 4.88 -5.33
N LYS A 158 -24.51 5.58 -5.78
CA LYS A 158 -24.90 5.63 -7.19
C LYS A 158 -23.79 6.14 -8.09
N SER A 159 -23.10 7.20 -7.70
CA SER A 159 -21.95 7.70 -8.45
C SER A 159 -20.83 6.68 -8.58
N MET A 160 -20.55 5.89 -7.53
CA MET A 160 -19.57 4.79 -7.60
C MET A 160 -20.03 3.69 -8.55
N GLU A 161 -21.31 3.33 -8.52
CA GLU A 161 -21.89 2.32 -9.41
C GLU A 161 -21.82 2.76 -10.88
N GLU A 162 -22.24 3.98 -11.18
CA GLU A 162 -22.23 4.54 -12.54
C GLU A 162 -20.82 4.62 -13.12
N GLN A 163 -19.83 4.97 -12.31
CA GLN A 163 -18.44 5.07 -12.75
C GLN A 163 -17.72 3.71 -12.77
N ASN A 164 -18.36 2.65 -12.24
CA ASN A 164 -17.73 1.34 -12.05
C ASN A 164 -16.34 1.44 -11.37
N ALA A 165 -16.19 2.41 -10.49
CA ALA A 165 -14.93 2.79 -9.92
C ALA A 165 -15.06 3.07 -8.42
N PRO A 166 -15.06 2.04 -7.58
CA PRO A 166 -14.98 2.25 -6.14
C PRO A 166 -13.53 2.64 -5.78
N TYR A 167 -13.33 3.89 -5.51
CA TYR A 167 -12.01 4.43 -5.19
C TYR A 167 -11.54 4.12 -3.78
N SER A 168 -12.41 3.69 -2.92
CA SER A 168 -12.07 3.44 -1.52
C SER A 168 -12.96 2.38 -0.93
N ASN A 169 -12.39 1.61 -0.03
CA ASN A 169 -13.15 0.76 0.86
C ASN A 169 -14.11 1.62 1.67
N PRO A 170 -15.40 1.37 1.62
CA PRO A 170 -16.30 2.02 2.53
C PRO A 170 -15.96 1.58 3.95
N VAL A 171 -15.91 2.53 4.86
CA VAL A 171 -15.83 2.22 6.30
C VAL A 171 -17.17 1.68 6.85
N SER A 172 -18.22 1.75 6.05
CA SER A 172 -19.55 1.25 6.40
C SER A 172 -19.64 -0.26 6.12
N LYS A 173 -19.85 -1.05 7.18
CA LYS A 173 -20.09 -2.50 7.06
C LYS A 173 -21.31 -2.83 6.21
N GLU A 174 -22.32 -1.97 6.22
CA GLU A 174 -23.52 -2.10 5.42
C GLU A 174 -23.22 -2.07 3.92
N LEU A 175 -22.41 -1.12 3.48
CA LEU A 175 -21.95 -1.05 2.09
C LEU A 175 -21.14 -2.27 1.68
N LEU A 176 -20.26 -2.78 2.53
CA LEU A 176 -19.49 -4.01 2.28
C LEU A 176 -20.37 -5.24 2.10
N GLN A 177 -21.58 -5.24 2.63
CA GLN A 177 -22.54 -6.34 2.52
C GLN A 177 -23.53 -6.16 1.35
N SER A 178 -23.55 -5.00 0.71
CA SER A 178 -24.43 -4.72 -0.41
C SER A 178 -24.16 -5.61 -1.62
N ASP A 179 -25.15 -5.81 -2.46
CA ASP A 179 -25.02 -6.64 -3.68
C ASP A 179 -24.01 -6.03 -4.65
N PHE A 180 -23.89 -4.71 -4.69
CA PHE A 180 -22.89 -3.99 -5.47
C PHE A 180 -21.44 -4.45 -5.17
N TRP A 181 -21.11 -4.76 -3.91
CA TRP A 181 -19.78 -5.25 -3.54
C TRP A 181 -19.53 -6.71 -3.95
N LYS A 182 -20.58 -7.43 -4.33
CA LYS A 182 -20.49 -8.83 -4.75
C LYS A 182 -20.52 -8.99 -6.27
N GLU A 183 -20.73 -7.92 -7.03
CA GLU A 183 -20.84 -8.00 -8.47
C GLU A 183 -19.57 -8.56 -9.12
N PRO A 184 -19.73 -9.57 -10.01
CA PRO A 184 -18.63 -10.09 -10.79
C PRO A 184 -18.04 -9.04 -11.72
N SER A 185 -16.73 -9.10 -11.92
CA SER A 185 -16.04 -8.23 -12.86
C SER A 185 -15.47 -9.02 -14.03
N ASP A 186 -15.86 -8.67 -15.24
CA ASP A 186 -15.28 -9.26 -16.46
C ASP A 186 -13.77 -9.04 -16.55
N PHE A 187 -13.28 -7.92 -16.01
CA PHE A 187 -11.84 -7.63 -15.98
C PHE A 187 -11.08 -8.68 -15.19
N TYR A 188 -11.68 -9.21 -14.13
CA TYR A 188 -11.11 -10.25 -13.28
C TYR A 188 -11.66 -11.64 -13.56
N GLY A 189 -12.12 -11.87 -14.81
CA GLY A 189 -12.57 -13.18 -15.26
C GLY A 189 -13.79 -13.71 -14.48
N GLY A 190 -14.70 -12.84 -14.10
CA GLY A 190 -15.91 -13.18 -13.36
C GLY A 190 -15.75 -13.22 -11.84
N MET A 191 -14.58 -12.88 -11.29
CA MET A 191 -14.41 -12.70 -9.84
C MET A 191 -14.92 -11.33 -9.42
N SER A 192 -15.51 -11.24 -8.22
CA SER A 192 -15.76 -9.96 -7.58
C SER A 192 -14.50 -9.45 -6.91
N PHE A 193 -13.94 -8.36 -7.43
CA PHE A 193 -12.79 -7.68 -6.81
C PHE A 193 -13.17 -7.16 -5.42
N ARG A 194 -14.34 -6.56 -5.31
CA ARG A 194 -14.82 -5.92 -4.08
C ARG A 194 -15.12 -6.92 -2.98
N GLU A 195 -15.71 -8.08 -3.33
CA GLU A 195 -15.92 -9.15 -2.35
C GLU A 195 -14.61 -9.64 -1.75
N MET A 196 -13.56 -9.78 -2.58
CA MET A 196 -12.24 -10.15 -2.10
C MET A 196 -11.64 -9.06 -1.19
N GLU A 197 -11.79 -7.80 -1.55
CA GLU A 197 -11.37 -6.66 -0.74
C GLU A 197 -12.09 -6.66 0.62
N GLY A 198 -13.41 -6.87 0.64
CA GLY A 198 -14.20 -7.01 1.87
C GLY A 198 -13.68 -8.13 2.77
N LYS A 199 -13.39 -9.30 2.21
CA LYS A 199 -12.79 -10.43 2.96
C LYS A 199 -11.42 -10.09 3.55
N CYS A 200 -10.59 -9.35 2.83
CA CYS A 200 -9.30 -8.90 3.36
C CYS A 200 -9.46 -7.92 4.53
N LEU A 201 -10.48 -7.06 4.50
CA LEU A 201 -10.79 -6.15 5.59
C LEU A 201 -11.36 -6.86 6.83
N GLU A 202 -12.21 -7.86 6.63
CA GLU A 202 -12.80 -8.65 7.72
C GLU A 202 -11.76 -9.49 8.45
N ASN A 203 -10.79 -10.04 7.73
CA ASN A 203 -9.70 -10.83 8.31
C ASN A 203 -8.69 -10.00 9.11
N GLY A 204 -8.77 -8.69 9.03
CA GLY A 204 -8.09 -7.72 9.88
C GLY A 204 -6.58 -7.90 9.96
N ALA A 205 -5.82 -7.13 9.22
CA ALA A 205 -4.41 -6.97 9.54
C ALA A 205 -4.25 -6.28 10.90
N GLU A 206 -3.23 -6.65 11.66
CA GLU A 206 -2.88 -5.87 12.86
C GLU A 206 -2.60 -4.43 12.46
N ASN A 207 -3.07 -3.52 13.28
CA ASN A 207 -2.73 -2.12 13.10
C ASN A 207 -1.20 -1.97 13.12
N LEU A 208 -0.67 -1.40 12.05
CA LEU A 208 0.72 -0.98 12.07
C LEU A 208 0.89 0.04 13.20
N VAL A 209 1.90 -0.15 14.02
CA VAL A 209 2.33 0.87 14.94
C VAL A 209 2.80 2.06 14.09
N VAL A 210 2.07 3.16 14.16
CA VAL A 210 2.40 4.40 13.44
C VAL A 210 3.11 5.34 14.41
N THR A 211 4.24 5.86 14.00
CA THR A 211 5.04 6.78 14.81
C THR A 211 5.28 8.09 14.06
N PRO A 212 5.49 9.23 14.75
CA PRO A 212 5.89 10.47 14.11
C PRO A 212 7.17 10.37 13.27
N GLN A 213 8.02 9.38 13.57
CA GLN A 213 9.28 9.13 12.88
C GLN A 213 9.16 8.28 11.61
N ASP A 214 7.97 7.79 11.32
CA ASP A 214 7.74 6.85 10.22
C ASP A 214 8.14 7.39 8.85
N ALA A 215 7.92 8.68 8.59
CA ALA A 215 8.29 9.30 7.31
C ALA A 215 9.80 9.28 7.10
N GLU A 216 10.57 9.62 8.12
CA GLU A 216 12.03 9.59 8.06
C GLU A 216 12.56 8.16 7.99
N ALA A 217 11.94 7.24 8.72
CA ALA A 217 12.29 5.82 8.64
C ALA A 217 12.03 5.25 7.23
N ASP A 218 10.93 5.62 6.58
CA ASP A 218 10.64 5.24 5.19
C ASP A 218 11.69 5.73 4.21
N GLU A 219 12.19 6.96 4.38
CA GLU A 219 13.27 7.50 3.53
C GLU A 219 14.57 6.71 3.69
N ILE A 220 14.94 6.39 4.93
CA ILE A 220 16.17 5.62 5.24
C ILE A 220 16.07 4.22 4.64
N ILE A 221 14.97 3.50 4.90
CA ILE A 221 14.76 2.14 4.41
C ILE A 221 14.72 2.11 2.88
N SER A 222 14.02 3.06 2.27
CA SER A 222 13.92 3.15 0.81
C SER A 222 15.27 3.39 0.15
N ALA A 223 16.09 4.27 0.72
CA ALA A 223 17.44 4.57 0.18
C ALA A 223 18.34 3.32 0.20
N GLU A 224 18.29 2.53 1.27
CA GLU A 224 19.09 1.31 1.37
C GLU A 224 18.58 0.21 0.41
N LEU A 225 17.27 0.09 0.23
CA LEU A 225 16.70 -0.83 -0.76
C LEU A 225 17.02 -0.39 -2.19
N GLU A 226 17.02 0.89 -2.50
CA GLU A 226 17.45 1.42 -3.80
C GLU A 226 18.92 1.07 -4.08
N ASN A 227 19.80 1.24 -3.10
CA ASN A 227 21.22 0.85 -3.20
C ASN A 227 21.38 -0.65 -3.44
N TYR A 228 20.63 -1.49 -2.71
CA TYR A 228 20.61 -2.93 -2.91
C TYR A 228 20.21 -3.31 -4.33
N VAL A 229 19.08 -2.81 -4.82
CA VAL A 229 18.60 -3.17 -6.17
C VAL A 229 19.46 -2.60 -7.30
N ALA A 230 20.18 -1.49 -7.03
CA ALA A 230 21.20 -0.98 -7.93
C ALA A 230 22.48 -1.85 -7.96
N GLY A 231 22.59 -2.85 -7.08
CA GLY A 231 23.76 -3.73 -6.97
C GLY A 231 24.95 -3.10 -6.24
N ASN A 232 24.71 -2.02 -5.49
CA ASN A 232 25.77 -1.32 -4.75
C ASN A 232 26.10 -1.97 -3.40
N GLN A 233 25.22 -2.86 -2.92
CA GLN A 233 25.38 -3.58 -1.65
C GLN A 233 24.55 -4.87 -1.67
N THR A 234 24.87 -5.81 -0.79
CA THR A 234 24.09 -7.01 -0.54
C THR A 234 22.85 -6.69 0.30
N MET A 235 21.89 -7.64 0.40
CA MET A 235 20.73 -7.48 1.26
C MET A 235 21.12 -7.40 2.74
N ASP A 236 22.07 -8.20 3.18
CA ASP A 236 22.57 -8.16 4.56
C ASP A 236 23.21 -6.81 4.89
N GLU A 237 23.99 -6.27 3.98
CA GLU A 237 24.55 -4.92 4.13
C GLU A 237 23.45 -3.84 4.16
N ALA A 238 22.41 -3.98 3.32
CA ALA A 238 21.27 -3.07 3.33
C ALA A 238 20.55 -3.08 4.69
N ILE A 239 20.27 -4.25 5.25
CA ILE A 239 19.64 -4.39 6.56
C ILE A 239 20.53 -3.79 7.67
N ALA A 240 21.82 -4.06 7.64
CA ALA A 240 22.77 -3.49 8.61
C ALA A 240 22.85 -1.96 8.50
N ASN A 241 22.81 -1.42 7.28
CA ASN A 241 22.83 0.02 7.04
C ASN A 241 21.50 0.67 7.46
N MET A 242 20.35 0.03 7.23
CA MET A 242 19.05 0.49 7.74
C MET A 242 19.10 0.63 9.26
N ASP A 243 19.52 -0.42 9.96
CA ASP A 243 19.61 -0.43 11.43
C ASP A 243 20.54 0.68 11.94
N LYS A 244 21.74 0.77 11.38
CA LYS A 244 22.72 1.80 11.73
C LYS A 244 22.19 3.22 11.48
N ASN A 245 21.58 3.46 10.33
CA ASN A 245 21.13 4.80 9.94
C ASN A 245 19.89 5.23 10.73
N LEU A 246 18.97 4.31 11.03
CA LEU A 246 17.83 4.56 11.90
C LEU A 246 18.28 4.90 13.32
N LYS A 247 19.22 4.13 13.89
CA LYS A 247 19.81 4.42 15.21
C LYS A 247 20.52 5.75 15.26
N ALA A 248 21.26 6.11 14.20
CA ALA A 248 22.03 7.34 14.15
C ALA A 248 21.18 8.60 13.94
N LYS A 249 20.12 8.52 13.13
CA LYS A 249 19.30 9.68 12.76
C LYS A 249 18.08 9.86 13.66
N ILE A 250 17.45 8.78 14.03
CA ILE A 250 16.21 8.81 14.82
C ILE A 250 16.48 8.39 16.26
N GLY A 251 17.26 7.31 16.43
CA GLY A 251 17.58 6.74 17.74
C GLY A 251 16.42 5.99 18.34
N LYS A 252 15.34 6.68 18.72
CA LYS A 252 14.16 6.13 19.37
C LYS A 252 12.89 6.72 18.81
N ALA A 253 11.89 5.87 18.54
CA ALA A 253 10.58 6.32 18.10
C ALA A 253 9.63 6.60 19.28
N GLU A 254 8.75 7.54 19.09
CA GLU A 254 7.66 7.80 20.01
C GLU A 254 6.48 6.86 19.71
N ILE A 255 6.23 5.90 20.59
CA ILE A 255 5.10 4.97 20.45
C ILE A 255 3.84 5.67 20.98
N VAL A 256 2.94 6.00 20.06
CA VAL A 256 1.64 6.55 20.41
C VAL A 256 0.74 5.40 20.87
N LYS A 257 0.31 5.44 22.13
CA LYS A 257 -0.58 4.43 22.75
C LYS A 257 -2.03 4.82 22.60
#